data_9f87fec95449c39618ce6ea516651304
#
_entry.id   9f87fec95449c39618ce6ea516651304
#
_cell.length_a   1.000
_cell.length_b   1.000
_cell.length_c   1.000
_cell.angle_alpha   90.00
_cell.angle_beta   90.00
_cell.angle_gamma   90.00
#
_symmetry.space_group_name_H-M   'P 1'
#
loop_
_entity.id
_entity.type
_entity.pdbx_description
1 polymer ?
#
loop_
_entity_poly.entity_id
_entity_poly.type
_entity_poly.pdbx_seq_one_letter_code
_entity_poly.pdbx_strand_id
1 'polypeptide(L)'
;MGEPRTPGELLDHRCLVYSLLSDYEYWNLTDIEGEEIRTKIHPYLKASTGEFLRDAAAEGMGIIMVPSFIAYKEIESGALVPILEDYNPPQIDAYAIYPQTRHLSHRVRAFVDFLVKRFEGTPYWDSCLTNR
;
A
#
# COMPACT_ATOMS: atom_id res chain seq x y z
N MET A 1 8.99 -14.76 -16.26
CA MET A 1 7.75 -14.01 -16.38
C MET A 1 8.13 -12.54 -16.54
N GLY A 2 7.50 -11.83 -17.45
CA GLY A 2 7.73 -10.39 -17.64
C GLY A 2 7.02 -9.56 -16.57
N GLU A 3 7.02 -8.25 -16.76
CA GLU A 3 6.25 -7.31 -15.96
C GLU A 3 4.78 -7.31 -16.44
N PRO A 4 3.78 -7.45 -15.53
CA PRO A 4 2.37 -7.34 -15.92
C PRO A 4 2.04 -5.91 -16.33
N ARG A 5 1.32 -5.77 -17.45
CA ARG A 5 0.89 -4.48 -18.00
C ARG A 5 -0.57 -4.18 -17.72
N THR A 6 -1.35 -5.20 -17.38
CA THR A 6 -2.75 -5.08 -17.04
C THR A 6 -3.05 -5.85 -15.75
N PRO A 7 -4.07 -5.45 -14.98
CA PRO A 7 -4.48 -6.18 -13.78
C PRO A 7 -4.77 -7.66 -14.04
N GLY A 8 -5.36 -8.00 -15.20
CA GLY A 8 -5.68 -9.39 -15.56
C GLY A 8 -4.45 -10.30 -15.64
N GLU A 9 -3.30 -9.77 -16.01
CA GLU A 9 -2.05 -10.54 -16.11
C GLU A 9 -1.49 -10.95 -14.74
N LEU A 10 -1.95 -10.33 -13.63
CA LEU A 10 -1.56 -10.72 -12.28
C LEU A 10 -1.90 -12.18 -11.95
N LEU A 11 -2.89 -12.76 -12.65
CA LEU A 11 -3.26 -14.17 -12.47
C LEU A 11 -2.11 -15.11 -12.86
N ASP A 12 -1.26 -14.72 -13.79
CA ASP A 12 -0.12 -15.50 -14.27
C ASP A 12 1.16 -15.26 -13.44
N HIS A 13 1.07 -14.38 -12.44
CA HIS A 13 2.20 -14.02 -11.58
C HIS A 13 2.04 -14.58 -10.16
N ARG A 14 3.17 -14.77 -9.48
CA ARG A 14 3.19 -15.10 -8.07
C ARG A 14 2.84 -13.87 -7.25
N CYS A 15 1.71 -13.88 -6.55
CA CYS A 15 1.29 -12.78 -5.68
C CYS A 15 1.52 -13.16 -4.21
N LEU A 16 2.14 -12.25 -3.46
CA LEU A 16 2.36 -12.42 -2.03
C LEU A 16 1.30 -11.60 -1.31
N VAL A 17 0.53 -12.23 -0.43
CA VAL A 17 -0.71 -11.65 0.09
C VAL A 17 -0.73 -11.55 1.61
N TYR A 18 -1.44 -10.53 2.09
CA TYR A 18 -1.68 -10.32 3.51
C TYR A 18 -2.75 -11.28 4.02
N SER A 19 -2.37 -12.17 4.94
CA SER A 19 -3.23 -13.28 5.39
C SER A 19 -4.42 -12.84 6.26
N LEU A 20 -4.41 -11.61 6.79
CA LEU A 20 -5.47 -11.09 7.64
C LEU A 20 -6.63 -10.47 6.84
N LEU A 21 -6.50 -10.33 5.53
CA LEU A 21 -7.60 -9.92 4.68
C LEU A 21 -8.51 -11.12 4.38
N SER A 22 -9.83 -10.91 4.50
CA SER A 22 -10.82 -11.94 4.24
C SER A 22 -10.89 -12.36 2.77
N ASP A 23 -10.50 -11.47 1.86
CA ASP A 23 -10.58 -11.66 0.41
C ASP A 23 -9.20 -11.53 -0.25
N TYR A 24 -8.25 -12.31 0.22
CA TYR A 24 -6.85 -12.28 -0.24
C TYR A 24 -6.63 -12.87 -1.65
N GLU A 25 -7.65 -13.43 -2.28
CA GLU A 25 -7.58 -13.97 -3.65
C GLU A 25 -7.90 -12.92 -4.71
N TYR A 26 -8.28 -11.72 -4.29
CA TYR A 26 -8.63 -10.63 -5.18
C TYR A 26 -7.94 -9.33 -4.76
N TRP A 27 -7.47 -8.60 -5.75
CA TRP A 27 -7.01 -7.22 -5.58
C TRP A 27 -7.99 -6.27 -6.27
N ASN A 28 -8.36 -5.22 -5.56
CA ASN A 28 -9.16 -4.15 -6.10
C ASN A 28 -8.24 -3.02 -6.54
N LEU A 29 -8.37 -2.60 -7.77
CA LEU A 29 -7.60 -1.52 -8.37
C LEU A 29 -8.58 -0.54 -9.02
N THR A 30 -8.16 0.70 -9.20
CA THR A 30 -8.94 1.72 -9.91
C THR A 30 -8.10 2.23 -11.07
N ASP A 31 -8.65 2.26 -12.27
CA ASP A 31 -7.95 2.79 -13.43
C ASP A 31 -7.93 4.33 -13.46
N ILE A 32 -7.31 4.91 -14.50
CA ILE A 32 -7.20 6.36 -14.68
C ILE A 32 -8.55 7.05 -14.93
N GLU A 33 -9.58 6.31 -15.33
CA GLU A 33 -10.94 6.80 -15.57
C GLU A 33 -11.81 6.74 -14.30
N GLY A 34 -11.29 6.10 -13.22
CA GLY A 34 -11.99 5.92 -11.96
C GLY A 34 -12.84 4.65 -11.89
N GLU A 35 -12.71 3.74 -12.85
CA GLU A 35 -13.42 2.47 -12.85
C GLU A 35 -12.75 1.46 -11.92
N GLU A 36 -13.54 0.83 -11.05
CA GLU A 36 -13.06 -0.21 -10.14
C GLU A 36 -12.89 -1.54 -10.87
N ILE A 37 -11.69 -2.09 -10.75
CA ILE A 37 -11.30 -3.37 -11.34
C ILE A 37 -11.00 -4.35 -10.20
N ARG A 38 -11.84 -5.36 -10.05
CA ARG A 38 -11.59 -6.46 -9.12
C ARG A 38 -10.88 -7.59 -9.87
N THR A 39 -9.59 -7.76 -9.58
CA THR A 39 -8.74 -8.72 -10.27
C THR A 39 -8.48 -9.94 -9.41
N LYS A 40 -8.73 -11.13 -9.97
CA LYS A 40 -8.33 -12.38 -9.34
C LYS A 40 -6.82 -12.54 -9.44
N ILE A 41 -6.20 -12.97 -8.36
CA ILE A 41 -4.76 -13.23 -8.30
C ILE A 41 -4.48 -14.68 -7.89
N HIS A 42 -3.23 -15.09 -8.04
CA HIS A 42 -2.74 -16.40 -7.58
C HIS A 42 -1.88 -16.24 -6.33
N PRO A 43 -2.45 -16.44 -5.12
CA PRO A 43 -1.68 -16.32 -3.88
C PRO A 43 -0.61 -17.42 -3.79
N TYR A 44 0.65 -16.99 -3.88
CA TYR A 44 1.81 -17.89 -3.78
C TYR A 44 2.33 -18.00 -2.34
N LEU A 45 2.35 -16.88 -1.63
CA LEU A 45 2.78 -16.80 -0.24
C LEU A 45 1.84 -15.91 0.56
N LYS A 46 1.55 -16.32 1.80
CA LYS A 46 0.68 -15.58 2.72
C LYS A 46 1.46 -15.23 3.99
N ALA A 47 1.39 -13.97 4.41
CA ALA A 47 2.00 -13.52 5.66
C ALA A 47 1.11 -12.51 6.38
N SER A 48 1.30 -12.37 7.69
CA SER A 48 0.54 -11.45 8.55
C SER A 48 1.20 -10.08 8.71
N THR A 49 2.38 -9.87 8.14
CA THR A 49 3.11 -8.58 8.20
C THR A 49 3.50 -8.11 6.81
N GLY A 50 3.32 -6.81 6.56
CA GLY A 50 3.68 -6.19 5.28
C GLY A 50 5.19 -6.14 5.07
N GLU A 51 5.97 -5.99 6.14
CA GLU A 51 7.43 -5.99 6.10
C GLU A 51 7.99 -7.32 5.59
N PHE A 52 7.44 -8.44 6.06
CA PHE A 52 7.85 -9.75 5.54
C PHE A 52 7.52 -9.91 4.05
N LEU A 53 6.33 -9.46 3.64
CA LEU A 53 5.94 -9.50 2.21
C LEU A 53 6.87 -8.64 1.36
N ARG A 54 7.23 -7.42 1.84
CA ARG A 54 8.19 -6.53 1.19
C ARG A 54 9.56 -7.22 1.02
N ASP A 55 10.09 -7.79 2.09
CA ASP A 55 11.40 -8.44 2.07
C ASP A 55 11.41 -9.64 1.11
N ALA A 56 10.36 -10.46 1.14
CA ALA A 56 10.19 -11.57 0.20
C ALA A 56 10.09 -11.10 -1.26
N ALA A 57 9.40 -9.99 -1.52
CA ALA A 57 9.31 -9.43 -2.86
C ALA A 57 10.65 -8.86 -3.33
N ALA A 58 11.42 -8.20 -2.45
CA ALA A 58 12.76 -7.70 -2.75
C ALA A 58 13.74 -8.83 -3.11
N GLU A 59 13.55 -10.02 -2.55
CA GLU A 59 14.26 -11.25 -2.94
C GLU A 59 13.71 -11.90 -4.23
N GLY A 60 12.78 -11.25 -4.92
CA GLY A 60 12.24 -11.72 -6.21
C GLY A 60 11.21 -12.84 -6.10
N MET A 61 10.58 -13.05 -4.94
CA MET A 61 9.60 -14.13 -4.77
C MET A 61 8.28 -13.87 -5.48
N GLY A 62 7.93 -12.60 -5.76
CA GLY A 62 6.69 -12.26 -6.45
C GLY A 62 6.29 -10.79 -6.31
N ILE A 63 5.04 -10.53 -6.61
CA ILE A 63 4.40 -9.20 -6.60
C ILE A 63 3.67 -9.01 -5.27
N ILE A 64 3.76 -7.81 -4.71
CA ILE A 64 3.03 -7.42 -3.49
C ILE A 64 2.14 -6.20 -3.74
N MET A 65 1.08 -6.09 -2.97
CA MET A 65 0.31 -4.87 -2.82
C MET A 65 0.35 -4.47 -1.33
N VAL A 66 1.14 -3.46 -1.01
CA VAL A 66 1.35 -2.98 0.35
C VAL A 66 1.30 -1.46 0.37
N PRO A 67 1.01 -0.83 1.52
CA PRO A 67 1.11 0.62 1.65
C PRO A 67 2.51 1.13 1.32
N SER A 68 2.60 2.29 0.69
CA SER A 68 3.84 2.93 0.27
C SER A 68 4.84 3.13 1.42
N PHE A 69 4.35 3.47 2.64
CA PHE A 69 5.22 3.64 3.80
C PHE A 69 5.96 2.37 4.24
N ILE A 70 5.53 1.19 3.77
CA ILE A 70 6.23 -0.09 4.02
C ILE A 70 7.34 -0.30 2.99
N ALA A 71 7.14 0.11 1.74
CA ALA A 71 8.00 -0.27 0.60
C ALA A 71 8.86 0.87 0.05
N TYR A 72 8.70 2.12 0.50
CA TYR A 72 9.33 3.29 -0.12
C TYR A 72 10.87 3.22 -0.18
N LYS A 73 11.54 2.65 0.86
CA LYS A 73 13.00 2.54 0.89
C LYS A 73 13.51 1.56 -0.17
N GLU A 74 12.82 0.45 -0.35
CA GLU A 74 13.17 -0.56 -1.34
C GLU A 74 12.89 -0.05 -2.76
N ILE A 75 11.89 0.81 -2.93
CA ILE A 75 11.62 1.50 -4.20
C ILE A 75 12.73 2.54 -4.47
N GLU A 76 13.11 3.36 -3.48
CA GLU A 76 14.19 4.33 -3.61
C GLU A 76 15.54 3.68 -3.94
N SER A 77 15.83 2.53 -3.34
CA SER A 77 17.06 1.76 -3.61
C SER A 77 17.03 0.97 -4.92
N GLY A 78 15.86 0.84 -5.55
CA GLY A 78 15.66 0.01 -6.74
C GLY A 78 15.54 -1.49 -6.47
N ALA A 79 15.46 -1.92 -5.21
CA ALA A 79 15.22 -3.32 -4.84
C ALA A 79 13.78 -3.76 -5.17
N LEU A 80 12.84 -2.82 -5.16
CA LEU A 80 11.48 -3.00 -5.65
C LEU A 80 11.19 -2.01 -6.78
N VAL A 81 10.37 -2.42 -7.72
CA VAL A 81 9.92 -1.59 -8.85
C VAL A 81 8.40 -1.50 -8.81
N PRO A 82 7.80 -0.29 -8.79
CA PRO A 82 6.38 -0.13 -8.97
C PRO A 82 5.96 -0.64 -10.35
N ILE A 83 4.82 -1.31 -10.40
CA ILE A 83 4.21 -1.85 -11.61
C ILE A 83 2.75 -1.42 -11.68
N LEU A 84 2.15 -1.50 -12.86
CA LEU A 84 0.74 -1.12 -13.09
C LEU A 84 0.48 0.34 -12.67
N GLU A 85 1.36 1.26 -13.02
CA GLU A 85 1.33 2.66 -12.55
C GLU A 85 0.06 3.43 -13.00
N ASP A 86 -0.64 2.94 -14.04
CA ASP A 86 -1.94 3.45 -14.49
C ASP A 86 -3.13 2.97 -13.63
N TYR A 87 -2.86 2.13 -12.63
CA TYR A 87 -3.88 1.55 -11.76
C TYR A 87 -3.57 1.84 -10.30
N ASN A 88 -4.53 2.44 -9.63
CA ASN A 88 -4.38 2.83 -8.22
C ASN A 88 -4.91 1.73 -7.29
N PRO A 89 -4.12 1.28 -6.30
CA PRO A 89 -4.64 0.44 -5.22
C PRO A 89 -5.60 1.25 -4.34
N PRO A 90 -6.41 0.58 -3.48
CA PRO A 90 -7.28 1.27 -2.53
C PRO A 90 -6.51 2.24 -1.65
N GLN A 91 -7.02 3.44 -1.50
CA GLN A 91 -6.44 4.44 -0.62
C GLN A 91 -6.61 3.99 0.84
N ILE A 92 -5.56 4.16 1.64
CA ILE A 92 -5.56 3.87 3.07
C ILE A 92 -5.36 5.18 3.82
N ASP A 93 -6.33 5.52 4.66
CA ASP A 93 -6.29 6.71 5.51
C ASP A 93 -5.87 6.37 6.93
N ALA A 94 -5.12 7.25 7.57
CA ALA A 94 -4.77 7.15 8.97
C ALA A 94 -5.63 8.10 9.80
N TYR A 95 -6.20 7.61 10.90
CA TYR A 95 -7.10 8.38 11.77
C TYR A 95 -6.55 8.47 13.19
N ALA A 96 -6.59 9.66 13.77
CA ALA A 96 -6.43 9.83 15.21
C ALA A 96 -7.80 9.73 15.87
N ILE A 97 -8.04 8.69 16.66
CA ILE A 97 -9.30 8.47 17.37
C ILE A 97 -9.12 8.82 18.84
N TYR A 98 -9.98 9.69 19.37
CA TYR A 98 -9.97 10.08 20.77
C TYR A 98 -11.41 10.27 21.29
N PRO A 99 -11.64 10.10 22.61
CA PRO A 99 -12.98 10.26 23.19
C PRO A 99 -13.53 11.68 22.98
N GLN A 100 -14.80 11.78 22.59
CA GLN A 100 -15.48 13.06 22.51
C GLN A 100 -15.85 13.53 23.93
N THR A 101 -14.99 14.31 24.55
CA THR A 101 -15.20 14.89 25.87
C THR A 101 -15.49 16.38 25.76
N ARG A 102 -16.28 16.92 26.73
CA ARG A 102 -16.59 18.35 26.81
C ARG A 102 -15.35 19.24 26.92
N HIS A 103 -14.24 18.66 27.45
CA HIS A 103 -12.95 19.32 27.60
C HIS A 103 -11.86 18.36 27.14
N LEU A 104 -11.42 18.51 25.90
CA LEU A 104 -10.24 17.82 25.43
C LEU A 104 -8.99 18.36 26.16
N SER A 105 -8.19 17.49 26.77
CA SER A 105 -6.99 17.95 27.46
C SER A 105 -6.02 18.64 26.49
N HIS A 106 -5.31 19.66 26.95
CA HIS A 106 -4.31 20.37 26.14
C HIS A 106 -3.26 19.43 25.54
N ARG A 107 -2.90 18.36 26.27
CA ARG A 107 -1.91 17.35 25.79
C ARG A 107 -2.45 16.59 24.60
N VAL A 108 -3.69 16.13 24.64
CA VAL A 108 -4.32 15.41 23.51
C VAL A 108 -4.46 16.33 22.31
N ARG A 109 -4.89 17.57 22.51
CA ARG A 109 -4.99 18.56 21.43
C ARG A 109 -3.63 18.82 20.80
N ALA A 110 -2.61 19.12 21.60
CA ALA A 110 -1.26 19.38 21.11
C ALA A 110 -0.69 18.19 20.33
N PHE A 111 -0.99 16.95 20.76
CA PHE A 111 -0.56 15.75 20.03
C PHE A 111 -1.28 15.58 18.70
N VAL A 112 -2.59 15.79 18.67
CA VAL A 112 -3.37 15.74 17.41
C VAL A 112 -2.89 16.83 16.44
N ASP A 113 -2.72 18.07 16.91
CA ASP A 113 -2.22 19.18 16.09
C ASP A 113 -0.81 18.90 15.53
N PHE A 114 0.04 18.26 16.35
CA PHE A 114 1.37 17.80 15.89
C PHE A 114 1.25 16.76 14.79
N LEU A 115 0.36 15.75 14.94
CA LEU A 115 0.16 14.72 13.90
C LEU A 115 -0.38 15.34 12.62
N VAL A 116 -1.39 16.21 12.70
CA VAL A 116 -1.96 16.92 11.54
C VAL A 116 -0.85 17.66 10.81
N LYS A 117 -0.07 18.48 11.51
CA LYS A 117 1.03 19.25 10.92
C LYS A 117 2.13 18.35 10.34
N ARG A 118 2.41 17.21 10.99
CA ARG A 118 3.48 16.28 10.56
C ARG A 118 3.12 15.55 9.29
N PHE A 119 1.82 15.26 9.07
CA PHE A 119 1.32 14.50 7.92
C PHE A 119 0.51 15.36 6.94
N GLU A 120 0.57 16.67 7.08
CA GLU A 120 -0.03 17.61 6.12
C GLU A 120 0.70 17.54 4.78
N GLY A 121 -0.07 17.53 3.69
CA GLY A 121 0.46 17.43 2.33
C GLY A 121 0.87 16.03 1.91
N THR A 122 1.76 15.93 0.92
CA THR A 122 2.27 14.63 0.44
C THR A 122 3.24 14.05 1.45
N PRO A 123 2.99 12.85 1.96
CA PRO A 123 3.91 12.19 2.88
C PRO A 123 5.27 11.92 2.24
N TYR A 124 6.35 12.01 3.02
CA TYR A 124 7.71 11.82 2.51
C TYR A 124 7.95 10.44 1.86
N TRP A 125 7.22 9.43 2.31
CA TRP A 125 7.31 8.08 1.73
C TRP A 125 6.64 7.94 0.35
N ASP A 126 5.82 8.89 -0.06
CA ASP A 126 5.21 8.92 -1.38
C ASP A 126 6.04 9.70 -2.41
N SER A 127 7.09 10.39 -1.97
CA SER A 127 7.95 11.20 -2.85
C SER A 127 8.65 10.37 -3.93
N CYS A 128 8.95 9.10 -3.65
CA CYS A 128 9.54 8.18 -4.61
C CYS A 128 8.57 7.74 -5.72
N LEU A 129 7.26 7.90 -5.52
CA LEU A 129 6.22 7.56 -6.50
C LEU A 129 5.83 8.77 -7.37
N THR A 130 5.99 9.99 -6.85
CA THR A 130 5.60 11.24 -7.55
C THR A 130 6.68 11.82 -8.44
N ASN A 131 7.92 11.40 -8.33
CA ASN A 131 9.08 11.92 -9.07
C ASN A 131 9.53 11.04 -10.27
N ARG A 132 8.63 10.20 -10.80
CA ARG A 132 8.91 9.36 -11.96
C ARG A 132 8.17 9.85 -13.20
#